data_8db9b2ec274eae472dec39ec2592490d
#
_entry.id   8db9b2ec274eae472dec39ec2592490d
#
_cell.length_a   1.000
_cell.length_b   1.000
_cell.length_c   1.000
_cell.angle_alpha   90.00
_cell.angle_beta   90.00
_cell.angle_gamma   90.00
#
_symmetry.space_group_name_H-M   'P 1'
#
loop_
_entity.id
_entity.type
_entity.pdbx_description
1 polymer ?
#
loop_
_entity_poly.entity_id
_entity_poly.type
_entity_poly.pdbx_seq_one_letter_code
_entity_poly.pdbx_strand_id
1 'polypeptide(L)'
;MTVQQSGRRERKKAATRQKIADTALRLFLERGYDAVGIRDVAAEADVAVTTLFSHFASKEALVFEQDEDFERRLTQAVTDRAPQEPLVPALRREILALVRHCTADSAAPIWHMIDASPALRKYDDSIRLRHADALAQAIAADPALTRSETAARTIARFVIDAYSLAREAPDPEAALDEIFPMIDAAWEAAGTPRHT
;
A
#
# COMPACT_ATOMS: atom_id res chain seq x y z
N MET A 1 8.90 -18.92 30.29
CA MET A 1 7.51 -19.25 29.86
C MET A 1 6.76 -18.07 29.20
N THR A 2 7.40 -17.00 28.72
CA THR A 2 6.75 -15.74 28.27
C THR A 2 6.53 -15.64 26.75
N VAL A 3 7.29 -16.34 25.92
CA VAL A 3 7.25 -16.21 24.44
C VAL A 3 5.96 -16.82 23.83
N GLN A 4 5.42 -17.87 24.42
CA GLN A 4 4.25 -18.58 23.89
C GLN A 4 2.91 -17.83 24.14
N GLN A 5 2.84 -16.99 25.15
CA GLN A 5 1.66 -16.15 25.44
C GLN A 5 1.60 -14.92 24.52
N SER A 6 2.72 -14.33 24.16
CA SER A 6 2.80 -13.23 23.19
C SER A 6 2.22 -13.64 21.82
N GLY A 7 2.67 -14.74 21.26
CA GLY A 7 2.19 -15.22 19.95
C GLY A 7 0.70 -15.59 19.90
N ARG A 8 0.10 -16.01 21.02
CA ARG A 8 -1.36 -16.27 21.10
C ARG A 8 -2.16 -14.98 21.13
N ARG A 9 -1.67 -13.96 21.84
CA ARG A 9 -2.31 -12.64 21.93
C ARG A 9 -2.28 -11.93 20.59
N GLU A 10 -1.12 -11.95 19.90
CA GLU A 10 -0.96 -11.35 18.57
C GLU A 10 -1.85 -12.04 17.53
N ARG A 11 -1.92 -13.37 17.54
CA ARG A 11 -2.82 -14.11 16.64
C ARG A 11 -4.29 -13.77 16.88
N LYS A 12 -4.73 -13.61 18.16
CA LYS A 12 -6.10 -13.19 18.48
C LYS A 12 -6.36 -11.76 18.00
N LYS A 13 -5.38 -10.86 18.18
CA LYS A 13 -5.48 -9.47 17.73
C LYS A 13 -5.62 -9.41 16.20
N ALA A 14 -4.79 -10.15 15.46
CA ALA A 14 -4.87 -10.25 14.01
C ALA A 14 -6.21 -10.84 13.54
N ALA A 15 -6.68 -11.92 14.16
CA ALA A 15 -7.97 -12.52 13.82
C ALA A 15 -9.16 -11.58 14.08
N THR A 16 -9.12 -10.80 15.17
CA THR A 16 -10.15 -9.78 15.45
C THR A 16 -10.09 -8.66 14.44
N ARG A 17 -8.90 -8.17 14.09
CA ARG A 17 -8.71 -7.15 13.05
C ARG A 17 -9.29 -7.60 11.72
N GLN A 18 -8.95 -8.81 11.28
CA GLN A 18 -9.45 -9.38 10.03
C GLN A 18 -10.98 -9.52 10.04
N LYS A 19 -11.56 -10.06 11.12
CA LYS A 19 -13.02 -10.17 11.27
C LYS A 19 -13.73 -8.83 11.11
N ILE A 20 -13.19 -7.77 11.73
CA ILE A 20 -13.76 -6.42 11.63
C ILE A 20 -13.68 -5.90 10.19
N ALA A 21 -12.52 -6.06 9.53
CA ALA A 21 -12.31 -5.62 8.15
C ALA A 21 -13.23 -6.35 7.16
N ASP A 22 -13.29 -7.67 7.23
CA ASP A 22 -14.16 -8.49 6.37
C ASP A 22 -15.64 -8.10 6.54
N THR A 23 -16.07 -7.90 7.79
CA THR A 23 -17.44 -7.47 8.11
C THR A 23 -17.73 -6.09 7.54
N ALA A 24 -16.81 -5.14 7.71
CA ALA A 24 -16.95 -3.78 7.19
C ALA A 24 -17.04 -3.79 5.67
N LEU A 25 -16.11 -4.47 5.00
CA LEU A 25 -16.08 -4.54 3.54
C LEU A 25 -17.35 -5.15 2.96
N ARG A 26 -17.83 -6.26 3.54
CA ARG A 26 -19.09 -6.88 3.15
C ARG A 26 -20.26 -5.90 3.28
N LEU A 27 -20.40 -5.22 4.43
CA LEU A 27 -21.47 -4.26 4.65
C LEU A 27 -21.39 -3.06 3.69
N PHE A 28 -20.19 -2.55 3.43
CA PHE A 28 -19.98 -1.44 2.49
C PHE A 28 -20.35 -1.82 1.07
N LEU A 29 -20.03 -3.02 0.63
CA LEU A 29 -20.39 -3.52 -0.70
C LEU A 29 -21.89 -3.81 -0.83
N GLU A 30 -22.54 -4.33 0.23
CA GLU A 30 -23.98 -4.64 0.24
C GLU A 30 -24.88 -3.40 0.32
N ARG A 31 -24.49 -2.40 1.11
CA ARG A 31 -25.36 -1.28 1.49
C ARG A 31 -24.85 0.09 1.05
N GLY A 32 -23.62 0.15 0.50
CA GLY A 32 -22.92 1.39 0.18
C GLY A 32 -22.11 1.94 1.35
N TYR A 33 -20.93 2.49 1.03
CA TYR A 33 -20.01 3.03 2.03
C TYR A 33 -20.64 4.07 2.93
N ASP A 34 -21.35 5.07 2.37
CA ASP A 34 -21.89 6.19 3.14
C ASP A 34 -23.03 5.78 4.06
N ALA A 35 -23.81 4.76 3.69
CA ALA A 35 -24.97 4.29 4.44
C ALA A 35 -24.63 3.47 5.68
N VAL A 36 -23.41 2.93 5.78
CA VAL A 36 -22.98 2.08 6.90
C VAL A 36 -22.15 2.87 7.89
N GLY A 37 -22.55 2.90 9.16
CA GLY A 37 -21.82 3.54 10.25
C GLY A 37 -20.85 2.60 10.96
N ILE A 38 -19.90 3.19 11.71
CA ILE A 38 -18.96 2.41 12.57
C ILE A 38 -19.71 1.54 13.58
N ARG A 39 -20.85 2.01 14.10
CA ARG A 39 -21.67 1.25 15.06
C ARG A 39 -22.27 0.00 14.41
N ASP A 40 -22.67 0.10 13.16
CA ASP A 40 -23.23 -1.04 12.41
C ASP A 40 -22.17 -2.10 12.19
N VAL A 41 -20.95 -1.68 11.82
CA VAL A 41 -19.80 -2.59 11.66
C VAL A 41 -19.45 -3.27 12.99
N ALA A 42 -19.37 -2.52 14.09
CA ALA A 42 -19.04 -3.05 15.40
C ALA A 42 -20.09 -4.06 15.89
N ALA A 43 -21.38 -3.75 15.72
CA ALA A 43 -22.47 -4.64 16.08
C ALA A 43 -22.46 -5.93 15.28
N GLU A 44 -22.31 -5.84 13.97
CA GLU A 44 -22.26 -7.01 13.07
C GLU A 44 -21.00 -7.87 13.27
N ALA A 45 -19.84 -7.23 13.58
CA ALA A 45 -18.62 -7.93 13.94
C ALA A 45 -18.60 -8.48 15.37
N ASP A 46 -19.67 -8.23 16.16
CA ASP A 46 -19.77 -8.63 17.56
C ASP A 46 -18.55 -8.15 18.39
N VAL A 47 -18.28 -6.84 18.30
CA VAL A 47 -17.24 -6.17 19.08
C VAL A 47 -17.73 -4.83 19.63
N ALA A 48 -17.13 -4.37 20.73
CA ALA A 48 -17.40 -3.00 21.19
C ALA A 48 -16.81 -1.97 20.21
N VAL A 49 -17.45 -0.82 20.06
CA VAL A 49 -16.94 0.28 19.22
C VAL A 49 -15.52 0.71 19.63
N THR A 50 -15.22 0.70 20.92
CA THR A 50 -13.87 0.97 21.44
C THR A 50 -12.84 -0.08 20.99
N THR A 51 -13.26 -1.33 20.89
CA THR A 51 -12.41 -2.41 20.33
C THR A 51 -12.15 -2.18 18.85
N LEU A 52 -13.15 -1.80 18.07
CA LEU A 52 -12.97 -1.45 16.66
C LEU A 52 -11.95 -0.31 16.51
N PHE A 53 -12.08 0.76 17.26
CA PHE A 53 -11.13 1.89 17.21
C PHE A 53 -9.73 1.54 17.74
N SER A 54 -9.56 0.48 18.52
CA SER A 54 -8.23 -0.01 18.89
C SER A 54 -7.49 -0.72 17.74
N HIS A 55 -8.22 -1.10 16.68
CA HIS A 55 -7.67 -1.76 15.48
C HIS A 55 -7.62 -0.84 14.26
N PHE A 56 -8.55 0.10 14.13
CA PHE A 56 -8.69 0.97 12.96
C PHE A 56 -8.92 2.41 13.40
N ALA A 57 -8.07 3.33 12.91
CA ALA A 57 -8.09 4.72 13.31
C ALA A 57 -9.32 5.50 12.79
N SER A 58 -9.93 5.03 11.69
CA SER A 58 -11.07 5.67 11.05
C SER A 58 -11.94 4.66 10.28
N LYS A 59 -13.08 5.11 9.76
CA LYS A 59 -13.96 4.30 8.91
C LYS A 59 -13.28 3.96 7.58
N GLU A 60 -12.53 4.90 7.01
CA GLU A 60 -11.76 4.71 5.78
C GLU A 60 -10.72 3.59 5.95
N ALA A 61 -10.05 3.55 7.10
CA ALA A 61 -9.03 2.53 7.39
C ALA A 61 -9.57 1.08 7.34
N LEU A 62 -10.89 0.89 7.47
CA LEU A 62 -11.53 -0.42 7.31
C LEU A 62 -11.52 -0.93 5.87
N VAL A 63 -11.52 -0.02 4.90
CA VAL A 63 -11.45 -0.35 3.46
C VAL A 63 -10.02 -0.69 3.04
N PHE A 64 -9.04 -0.04 3.68
CA PHE A 64 -7.62 -0.16 3.37
C PHE A 64 -6.88 -1.03 4.40
N GLU A 65 -7.48 -2.16 4.77
CA GLU A 65 -6.93 -3.06 5.80
C GLU A 65 -5.53 -3.58 5.44
N GLN A 66 -5.25 -3.80 4.16
CA GLN A 66 -3.98 -4.31 3.66
C GLN A 66 -2.91 -3.22 3.43
N ASP A 67 -3.18 -1.97 3.81
CA ASP A 67 -2.30 -0.83 3.64
C ASP A 67 -0.89 -1.04 4.25
N GLU A 68 -0.82 -1.58 5.47
CA GLU A 68 0.44 -1.90 6.15
C GLU A 68 1.23 -3.01 5.42
N ASP A 69 0.55 -3.95 4.77
CA ASP A 69 1.19 -5.00 3.98
C ASP A 69 1.79 -4.44 2.69
N PHE A 70 1.08 -3.55 2.02
CA PHE A 70 1.56 -2.85 0.84
C PHE A 70 2.85 -2.06 1.13
N GLU A 71 2.85 -1.24 2.19
CA GLU A 71 4.02 -0.46 2.61
C GLU A 71 5.21 -1.36 2.94
N ARG A 72 4.96 -2.42 3.72
CA ARG A 72 5.98 -3.39 4.09
C ARG A 72 6.61 -4.07 2.88
N ARG A 73 5.81 -4.51 1.91
CA ARG A 73 6.30 -5.18 0.70
C ARG A 73 7.16 -4.27 -0.15
N LEU A 74 6.78 -3.00 -0.31
CA LEU A 74 7.59 -2.01 -1.03
C LEU A 74 8.93 -1.73 -0.34
N THR A 75 8.92 -1.55 0.98
CA THR A 75 10.16 -1.32 1.72
C THR A 75 11.06 -2.55 1.71
N GLN A 76 10.49 -3.77 1.80
CA GLN A 76 11.23 -5.03 1.67
C GLN A 76 11.83 -5.22 0.27
N ALA A 77 11.17 -4.75 -0.79
CA ALA A 77 11.76 -4.77 -2.14
C ALA A 77 13.06 -3.96 -2.23
N VAL A 78 13.29 -3.03 -1.32
CA VAL A 78 14.56 -2.30 -1.18
C VAL A 78 15.51 -3.04 -0.25
N THR A 79 15.06 -3.36 0.98
CA THR A 79 15.94 -3.88 2.05
C THR A 79 16.39 -5.33 1.83
N ASP A 80 15.55 -6.16 1.24
CA ASP A 80 15.80 -7.60 1.02
C ASP A 80 16.31 -7.88 -0.40
N ARG A 81 16.57 -6.83 -1.18
CA ARG A 81 17.13 -6.89 -2.52
C ARG A 81 18.51 -7.55 -2.50
N ALA A 82 18.77 -8.45 -3.46
CA ALA A 82 20.11 -9.03 -3.61
C ALA A 82 21.15 -7.92 -3.88
N PRO A 83 22.36 -8.01 -3.35
CA PRO A 83 23.37 -6.94 -3.45
C PRO A 83 23.70 -6.50 -4.89
N GLN A 84 23.49 -7.38 -5.87
CA GLN A 84 23.76 -7.10 -7.30
C GLN A 84 22.47 -6.75 -8.08
N GLU A 85 21.30 -6.82 -7.45
CA GLU A 85 20.05 -6.50 -8.12
C GLU A 85 19.84 -4.99 -8.17
N PRO A 86 19.62 -4.39 -9.36
CA PRO A 86 19.32 -2.97 -9.46
C PRO A 86 18.00 -2.61 -8.77
N LEU A 87 17.92 -1.40 -8.19
CA LEU A 87 16.75 -0.94 -7.43
C LEU A 87 15.46 -0.94 -8.27
N VAL A 88 15.50 -0.31 -9.44
CA VAL A 88 14.28 -0.07 -10.25
C VAL A 88 13.66 -1.38 -10.76
N PRO A 89 14.43 -2.38 -11.26
CA PRO A 89 13.90 -3.70 -11.57
C PRO A 89 13.26 -4.41 -10.37
N ALA A 90 13.85 -4.31 -9.17
CA ALA A 90 13.28 -4.90 -7.96
C ALA A 90 11.92 -4.26 -7.60
N LEU A 91 11.85 -2.94 -7.66
CA LEU A 91 10.58 -2.21 -7.44
C LEU A 91 9.53 -2.52 -8.51
N ARG A 92 9.94 -2.61 -9.80
CA ARG A 92 9.01 -3.01 -10.87
C ARG A 92 8.38 -4.37 -10.61
N ARG A 93 9.19 -5.36 -10.23
CA ARG A 93 8.70 -6.71 -9.91
C ARG A 93 7.65 -6.67 -8.80
N GLU A 94 7.91 -5.90 -7.74
CA GLU A 94 7.00 -5.79 -6.61
C GLU A 94 5.71 -5.03 -6.98
N ILE A 95 5.82 -3.91 -7.69
CA ILE A 95 4.67 -3.16 -8.17
C ILE A 95 3.79 -4.02 -9.08
N LEU A 96 4.37 -4.79 -10.00
CA LEU A 96 3.61 -5.71 -10.86
C LEU A 96 2.84 -6.75 -10.03
N ALA A 97 3.47 -7.31 -8.99
CA ALA A 97 2.81 -8.28 -8.11
C ALA A 97 1.65 -7.63 -7.33
N LEU A 98 1.82 -6.39 -6.86
CA LEU A 98 0.79 -5.61 -6.16
C LEU A 98 -0.36 -5.24 -7.11
N VAL A 99 -0.07 -4.78 -8.32
CA VAL A 99 -1.08 -4.44 -9.33
C VAL A 99 -1.90 -5.67 -9.71
N ARG A 100 -1.26 -6.81 -9.99
CA ARG A 100 -1.97 -8.06 -10.31
C ARG A 100 -2.90 -8.51 -9.18
N HIS A 101 -2.52 -8.27 -7.92
CA HIS A 101 -3.37 -8.58 -6.78
C HIS A 101 -4.60 -7.66 -6.72
N CYS A 102 -4.44 -6.36 -6.93
CA CYS A 102 -5.53 -5.39 -6.82
C CYS A 102 -6.40 -5.30 -8.09
N THR A 103 -5.96 -5.79 -9.23
CA THR A 103 -6.76 -5.84 -10.47
C THR A 103 -7.48 -7.18 -10.67
N ALA A 104 -7.36 -8.13 -9.74
CA ALA A 104 -8.16 -9.34 -9.77
C ALA A 104 -9.66 -9.00 -9.72
N ASP A 105 -10.49 -9.78 -10.39
CA ASP A 105 -11.95 -9.55 -10.49
C ASP A 105 -12.64 -9.33 -9.15
N SER A 106 -12.14 -9.97 -8.09
CA SER A 106 -12.64 -9.83 -6.71
C SER A 106 -12.38 -8.44 -6.11
N ALA A 107 -11.42 -7.69 -6.61
CA ALA A 107 -11.07 -6.36 -6.10
C ALA A 107 -11.83 -5.23 -6.82
N ALA A 108 -12.35 -5.45 -8.01
CA ALA A 108 -13.04 -4.42 -8.81
C ALA A 108 -14.19 -3.71 -8.06
N PRO A 109 -15.06 -4.39 -7.29
CA PRO A 109 -16.12 -3.72 -6.55
C PRO A 109 -15.59 -2.76 -5.47
N ILE A 110 -14.44 -3.10 -4.86
CA ILE A 110 -13.80 -2.27 -3.83
C ILE A 110 -13.29 -0.97 -4.46
N TRP A 111 -12.62 -1.07 -5.61
CA TRP A 111 -12.10 0.10 -6.32
C TRP A 111 -13.22 1.00 -6.84
N HIS A 112 -14.31 0.43 -7.38
CA HIS A 112 -15.49 1.22 -7.73
C HIS A 112 -16.05 2.00 -6.54
N MET A 113 -16.08 1.39 -5.36
CA MET A 113 -16.52 2.05 -4.12
C MET A 113 -15.57 3.17 -3.72
N ILE A 114 -14.24 2.96 -3.81
CA ILE A 114 -13.23 3.97 -3.52
C ILE A 114 -13.38 5.16 -4.48
N ASP A 115 -13.50 4.90 -5.77
CA ASP A 115 -13.61 5.92 -6.81
C ASP A 115 -14.93 6.73 -6.69
N ALA A 116 -16.00 6.11 -6.23
CA ALA A 116 -17.28 6.77 -6.02
C ALA A 116 -17.32 7.67 -4.76
N SER A 117 -16.48 7.43 -3.76
CA SER A 117 -16.49 8.16 -2.48
C SER A 117 -15.39 9.20 -2.39
N PRO A 118 -15.71 10.52 -2.28
CA PRO A 118 -14.70 11.57 -2.06
C PRO A 118 -13.86 11.37 -0.80
N ALA A 119 -14.45 10.80 0.26
CA ALA A 119 -13.76 10.53 1.51
C ALA A 119 -12.70 9.42 1.33
N LEU A 120 -13.05 8.34 0.62
CA LEU A 120 -12.14 7.25 0.34
C LEU A 120 -11.02 7.67 -0.61
N ARG A 121 -11.32 8.44 -1.67
CA ARG A 121 -10.27 9.00 -2.55
C ARG A 121 -9.27 9.85 -1.79
N LYS A 122 -9.75 10.75 -0.93
CA LYS A 122 -8.86 11.59 -0.10
C LYS A 122 -8.00 10.75 0.84
N TYR A 123 -8.55 9.68 1.38
CA TYR A 123 -7.80 8.76 2.25
C TYR A 123 -6.75 7.99 1.44
N ASP A 124 -7.10 7.47 0.27
CA ASP A 124 -6.18 6.83 -0.68
C ASP A 124 -5.01 7.75 -1.05
N ASP A 125 -5.27 9.03 -1.38
CA ASP A 125 -4.22 10.02 -1.64
C ASP A 125 -3.27 10.19 -0.45
N SER A 126 -3.79 10.20 0.78
CA SER A 126 -2.97 10.30 1.99
C SER A 126 -2.11 9.05 2.24
N ILE A 127 -2.65 7.88 1.94
CA ILE A 127 -1.93 6.60 1.99
C ILE A 127 -0.79 6.59 0.98
N ARG A 128 -1.04 6.96 -0.26
CA ARG A 128 -0.02 7.02 -1.32
C ARG A 128 1.15 7.91 -0.95
N LEU A 129 0.88 9.08 -0.35
CA LEU A 129 1.94 9.97 0.14
C LEU A 129 2.77 9.31 1.25
N ARG A 130 2.13 8.63 2.19
CA ARG A 130 2.82 7.90 3.27
C ARG A 130 3.68 6.75 2.73
N HIS A 131 3.17 5.97 1.78
CA HIS A 131 3.94 4.91 1.12
C HIS A 131 5.16 5.46 0.39
N ALA A 132 5.00 6.59 -0.33
CA ALA A 132 6.11 7.24 -1.01
C ALA A 132 7.18 7.71 -0.01
N ASP A 133 6.78 8.26 1.14
CA ASP A 133 7.71 8.70 2.17
C ASP A 133 8.43 7.50 2.83
N ALA A 134 7.73 6.41 3.12
CA ALA A 134 8.32 5.18 3.67
C ALA A 134 9.33 4.54 2.67
N LEU A 135 8.95 4.45 1.40
CA LEU A 135 9.83 3.95 0.34
C LEU A 135 11.06 4.85 0.16
N ALA A 136 10.89 6.17 0.19
CA ALA A 136 12.01 7.12 0.09
C ALA A 136 13.00 6.96 1.26
N GLN A 137 12.49 6.75 2.48
CA GLN A 137 13.33 6.48 3.65
C GLN A 137 14.10 5.17 3.50
N ALA A 138 13.46 4.10 3.02
CA ALA A 138 14.13 2.82 2.77
C ALA A 138 15.25 2.96 1.73
N ILE A 139 15.00 3.69 0.63
CA ILE A 139 16.01 3.96 -0.42
C ILE A 139 17.16 4.78 0.15
N ALA A 140 16.88 5.83 0.91
CA ALA A 140 17.91 6.70 1.50
C ALA A 140 18.75 6.00 2.58
N ALA A 141 18.19 5.00 3.25
CA ALA A 141 18.88 4.21 4.28
C ALA A 141 19.78 3.10 3.70
N ASP A 142 19.63 2.75 2.43
CA ASP A 142 20.46 1.70 1.80
C ASP A 142 21.85 2.25 1.44
N PRO A 143 22.93 1.79 2.09
CA PRO A 143 24.29 2.29 1.85
C PRO A 143 24.82 1.96 0.45
N ALA A 144 24.22 1.01 -0.27
CA ALA A 144 24.56 0.71 -1.65
C ALA A 144 23.99 1.70 -2.66
N LEU A 145 22.99 2.49 -2.26
CA LEU A 145 22.28 3.45 -3.10
C LEU A 145 22.73 4.88 -2.79
N THR A 146 23.94 5.24 -3.23
CA THR A 146 24.52 6.59 -2.98
C THR A 146 23.84 7.67 -3.85
N ARG A 147 22.66 8.12 -3.45
CA ARG A 147 21.87 9.15 -4.11
C ARG A 147 21.44 10.23 -3.10
N SER A 148 21.05 11.42 -3.61
CA SER A 148 20.50 12.47 -2.75
C SER A 148 19.13 12.07 -2.20
N GLU A 149 18.77 12.63 -1.03
CA GLU A 149 17.42 12.46 -0.47
C GLU A 149 16.34 12.90 -1.46
N THR A 150 16.58 13.99 -2.21
CA THR A 150 15.66 14.47 -3.25
C THR A 150 15.45 13.41 -4.34
N ALA A 151 16.52 12.73 -4.79
CA ALA A 151 16.41 11.68 -5.78
C ALA A 151 15.62 10.48 -5.23
N ALA A 152 15.90 10.06 -4.00
CA ALA A 152 15.16 8.97 -3.33
C ALA A 152 13.66 9.29 -3.23
N ARG A 153 13.31 10.52 -2.79
CA ARG A 153 11.91 10.97 -2.71
C ARG A 153 11.23 11.06 -4.07
N THR A 154 11.94 11.51 -5.09
CA THR A 154 11.40 11.63 -6.46
C THR A 154 11.07 10.25 -7.02
N ILE A 155 12.02 9.32 -6.95
CA ILE A 155 11.82 7.95 -7.45
C ILE A 155 10.71 7.23 -6.66
N ALA A 156 10.67 7.37 -5.35
CA ALA A 156 9.61 6.79 -4.54
C ALA A 156 8.22 7.25 -5.00
N ARG A 157 8.04 8.55 -5.26
CA ARG A 157 6.78 9.09 -5.81
C ARG A 157 6.45 8.53 -7.18
N PHE A 158 7.42 8.49 -8.08
CA PHE A 158 7.22 7.91 -9.42
C PHE A 158 6.80 6.44 -9.35
N VAL A 159 7.36 5.66 -8.43
CA VAL A 159 6.98 4.26 -8.23
C VAL A 159 5.55 4.12 -7.70
N ILE A 160 5.14 4.98 -6.76
CA ILE A 160 3.76 4.96 -6.26
C ILE A 160 2.77 5.43 -7.33
N ASP A 161 3.13 6.46 -8.12
CA ASP A 161 2.29 6.90 -9.24
C ASP A 161 2.19 5.83 -10.33
N ALA A 162 3.28 5.09 -10.61
CA ALA A 162 3.28 3.96 -11.55
C ALA A 162 2.29 2.86 -11.12
N TYR A 163 2.22 2.55 -9.82
CA TYR A 163 1.21 1.63 -9.29
C TYR A 163 -0.22 2.12 -9.59
N SER A 164 -0.51 3.39 -9.31
CA SER A 164 -1.84 3.98 -9.51
C SER A 164 -2.24 3.98 -10.99
N LEU A 165 -1.33 4.43 -11.87
CA LEU A 165 -1.56 4.47 -13.31
C LEU A 165 -1.76 3.07 -13.91
N ALA A 166 -0.94 2.10 -13.51
CA ALA A 166 -1.08 0.73 -13.99
C ALA A 166 -2.38 0.08 -13.51
N ARG A 167 -2.81 0.33 -12.27
CA ARG A 167 -4.09 -0.16 -11.73
C ARG A 167 -5.30 0.33 -12.56
N GLU A 168 -5.22 1.55 -13.08
CA GLU A 168 -6.28 2.19 -13.86
C GLU A 168 -6.22 1.84 -15.36
N ALA A 169 -5.09 1.30 -15.82
CA ALA A 169 -4.89 0.98 -17.22
C ALA A 169 -5.68 -0.27 -17.66
N PRO A 170 -6.14 -0.33 -18.93
CA PRO A 170 -6.75 -1.55 -19.47
C PRO A 170 -5.81 -2.76 -19.49
N ASP A 171 -4.51 -2.51 -19.67
CA ASP A 171 -3.45 -3.50 -19.57
C ASP A 171 -2.39 -2.99 -18.56
N PRO A 172 -2.49 -3.42 -17.31
CA PRO A 172 -1.56 -2.99 -16.25
C PRO A 172 -0.09 -3.33 -16.53
N GLU A 173 0.18 -4.46 -17.15
CA GLU A 173 1.55 -4.90 -17.42
C GLU A 173 2.19 -4.05 -18.52
N ALA A 174 1.44 -3.78 -19.61
CA ALA A 174 1.89 -2.89 -20.66
C ALA A 174 2.13 -1.47 -20.15
N ALA A 175 1.28 -0.95 -19.26
CA ALA A 175 1.48 0.35 -18.64
C ALA A 175 2.79 0.40 -17.81
N LEU A 176 3.10 -0.64 -17.05
CA LEU A 176 4.36 -0.72 -16.29
C LEU A 176 5.57 -0.84 -17.21
N ASP A 177 5.45 -1.55 -18.35
CA ASP A 177 6.51 -1.67 -19.35
C ASP A 177 6.83 -0.33 -20.02
N GLU A 178 5.85 0.57 -20.11
CA GLU A 178 6.06 1.94 -20.59
C GLU A 178 6.66 2.85 -19.51
N ILE A 179 6.16 2.78 -18.26
CA ILE A 179 6.51 3.72 -17.18
C ILE A 179 7.89 3.41 -16.60
N PHE A 180 8.20 2.14 -16.31
CA PHE A 180 9.43 1.80 -15.58
C PHE A 180 10.74 2.14 -16.30
N PRO A 181 10.85 2.09 -17.64
CA PRO A 181 12.03 2.63 -18.34
C PRO A 181 12.27 4.13 -18.09
N MET A 182 11.21 4.93 -17.92
CA MET A 182 11.33 6.37 -17.58
C MET A 182 11.84 6.55 -16.16
N ILE A 183 11.36 5.73 -15.22
CA ILE A 183 11.84 5.73 -13.82
C ILE A 183 13.31 5.32 -13.76
N ASP A 184 13.70 4.31 -14.52
CA ASP A 184 15.08 3.82 -14.58
C ASP A 184 16.03 4.88 -15.14
N ALA A 185 15.65 5.51 -16.25
CA ALA A 185 16.41 6.63 -16.82
C ALA A 185 16.55 7.81 -15.84
N ALA A 186 15.50 8.14 -15.10
CA ALA A 186 15.53 9.19 -14.08
C ALA A 186 16.45 8.80 -12.90
N TRP A 187 16.45 7.55 -12.49
CA TRP A 187 17.32 7.03 -11.43
C TRP A 187 18.79 7.07 -11.84
N GLU A 188 19.12 6.63 -13.05
CA GLU A 188 20.48 6.68 -13.60
C GLU A 188 20.98 8.13 -13.73
N ALA A 189 20.15 9.02 -14.24
CA ALA A 189 20.49 10.44 -14.35
C ALA A 189 20.80 11.12 -13.00
N ALA A 190 20.13 10.67 -11.92
CA ALA A 190 20.37 11.16 -10.57
C ALA A 190 21.72 10.70 -9.97
N GLY A 191 22.35 9.67 -10.55
CA GLY A 191 23.66 9.15 -10.14
C GLY A 191 24.84 9.78 -10.86
N THR A 192 24.60 10.52 -11.92
CA THR A 192 25.68 11.14 -12.68
C THR A 192 26.15 12.41 -11.97
N PRO A 193 27.44 12.56 -11.60
CA PRO A 193 27.95 13.81 -11.02
C PRO A 193 27.73 14.95 -12.01
N ARG A 194 27.07 16.04 -11.56
CA ARG A 194 27.00 17.25 -12.38
C ARG A 194 28.39 17.87 -12.41
N HIS A 195 29.06 17.79 -13.54
CA HIS A 195 30.22 18.63 -13.79
C HIS A 195 29.75 20.10 -13.84
N THR A 196 30.01 20.83 -12.78
CA THR A 196 29.95 22.30 -12.72
C THR A 196 31.23 22.89 -13.27
#